data_8de45372baea07804fd8f845e1894377
#
_entry.id   8de45372baea07804fd8f845e1894377
#
_cell.length_a   1.000
_cell.length_b   1.000
_cell.length_c   1.000
_cell.angle_alpha   90.00
_cell.angle_beta   90.00
_cell.angle_gamma   90.00
#
_symmetry.space_group_name_H-M   'P 1'
#
loop_
_entity.id
_entity.type
_entity.pdbx_description
1 polymer ?
#
loop_
_entity_poly.entity_id
_entity_poly.type
_entity_poly.pdbx_seq_one_letter_code
_entity_poly.pdbx_strand_id
1 'polypeptide(L)'
;MDLRQRASGIVLHITSLPGPHGIGDLGPEAFRFVDWLASAGQTLWQTLPVNPIGPGHSPYQSPSAFAGSGLMVALQPLVQQGWLPAAALEAAPPFDGQRVDWPAAIPWRWARLQQAAAGFFAHASASDRQRFAAWRATQTAWLDEWTLFAALKDAHGGQPWWAWAPELARREPAALLSASERLATQRDMHAFVQWCFDEQLAALRAYAHERGVRLMGDLPIFVAHDSADVWERPDLYFLDDQHQPTVVAGCPPDGYSPDGQRWGNPLYRWDRMAAEGYAWWVARVQRALAQADVFRIDHFRGFAGYWEVPAASPTARDGRWAPGPGVALFQAIQDALGKLPIVAEDLGTITPDVIALRDHFGFPGMRIVQEAFSGDASHGFLPHHHVPACLAYSSTHDSDTALGWWRSAPAAHRAFAAEYLQAGGRGGVHDGTGDGSDVPMALVRAASRSVAALALFPMQDVLSLDSAHRMNLPGTDRGNWSWRFGWAQVPADLAPTLARTAAATGRAAFQGLSGEARSPAGPPGAAA
;
A
#
# COMPACT_ATOMS: atom_id res chain seq x y z
N MET A 1 -11.44 6.66 11.57
CA MET A 1 -11.40 5.40 12.35
C MET A 1 -10.65 5.63 13.64
N ASP A 2 -11.07 5.04 14.76
CA ASP A 2 -10.25 5.02 15.98
C ASP A 2 -9.34 3.79 15.95
N LEU A 3 -8.02 4.02 15.86
CA LEU A 3 -7.00 2.96 15.78
C LEU A 3 -6.82 2.19 17.12
N ARG A 4 -7.52 2.61 18.17
CA ARG A 4 -7.57 1.90 19.47
C ARG A 4 -8.69 0.86 19.51
N GLN A 5 -9.64 0.91 18.59
CA GLN A 5 -10.70 -0.06 18.47
C GLN A 5 -10.17 -1.36 17.84
N ARG A 6 -10.53 -2.50 18.46
CA ARG A 6 -10.10 -3.79 17.91
C ARG A 6 -10.71 -4.04 16.54
N ALA A 7 -9.83 -4.36 15.60
CA ALA A 7 -10.19 -4.65 14.21
C ALA A 7 -9.28 -5.72 13.63
N SER A 8 -9.73 -6.43 12.59
CA SER A 8 -8.89 -7.29 11.79
C SER A 8 -9.17 -7.12 10.30
N GLY A 9 -8.22 -7.55 9.48
CA GLY A 9 -8.34 -7.40 8.03
C GLY A 9 -7.33 -8.20 7.23
N ILE A 10 -7.39 -8.02 5.93
CA ILE A 10 -6.55 -8.71 4.96
C ILE A 10 -5.62 -7.71 4.27
N VAL A 11 -4.35 -8.11 4.10
CA VAL A 11 -3.39 -7.41 3.24
C VAL A 11 -3.49 -8.03 1.84
N LEU A 12 -3.94 -7.25 0.88
CA LEU A 12 -4.01 -7.64 -0.52
C LEU A 12 -3.89 -6.41 -1.41
N HIS A 13 -2.86 -6.37 -2.25
CA HIS A 13 -2.75 -5.30 -3.22
C HIS A 13 -3.83 -5.43 -4.31
N ILE A 14 -4.34 -4.30 -4.80
CA ILE A 14 -5.41 -4.28 -5.83
C ILE A 14 -4.99 -5.08 -7.07
N THR A 15 -3.72 -4.99 -7.47
CA THR A 15 -3.20 -5.73 -8.64
C THR A 15 -3.24 -7.24 -8.49
N SER A 16 -3.35 -7.75 -7.25
CA SER A 16 -3.43 -9.18 -6.95
C SER A 16 -4.86 -9.74 -7.02
N LEU A 17 -5.87 -8.90 -7.22
CA LEU A 17 -7.25 -9.34 -7.43
C LEU A 17 -7.39 -10.15 -8.73
N PRO A 18 -8.34 -11.08 -8.79
CA PRO A 18 -8.71 -11.75 -10.04
C PRO A 18 -9.12 -10.74 -11.11
N GLY A 19 -9.23 -11.19 -12.35
CA GLY A 19 -9.78 -10.40 -13.44
C GLY A 19 -9.19 -10.80 -14.79
N PRO A 20 -9.95 -10.58 -15.89
CA PRO A 20 -9.56 -11.05 -17.22
C PRO A 20 -8.54 -10.15 -17.94
N HIS A 21 -8.25 -8.97 -17.40
CA HIS A 21 -7.49 -7.93 -18.11
C HIS A 21 -6.03 -7.81 -17.65
N GLY A 22 -5.42 -8.94 -17.29
CA GLY A 22 -3.99 -9.08 -17.01
C GLY A 22 -3.53 -8.62 -15.63
N ILE A 23 -4.32 -7.83 -14.93
CA ILE A 23 -4.05 -7.27 -13.61
C ILE A 23 -5.36 -7.10 -12.84
N GLY A 24 -5.32 -7.15 -11.52
CA GLY A 24 -6.44 -6.73 -10.69
C GLY A 24 -6.66 -5.22 -10.76
N ASP A 25 -7.90 -4.78 -10.70
CA ASP A 25 -8.28 -3.38 -10.85
C ASP A 25 -9.45 -2.98 -9.92
N LEU A 26 -9.86 -1.72 -9.99
CA LEU A 26 -10.94 -1.12 -9.18
C LEU A 26 -12.35 -1.49 -9.71
N GLY A 27 -12.46 -2.63 -10.39
CA GLY A 27 -13.69 -3.12 -11.00
C GLY A 27 -14.44 -4.14 -10.14
N PRO A 28 -15.31 -4.95 -10.75
CA PRO A 28 -16.23 -5.85 -10.05
C PRO A 28 -15.57 -6.78 -9.03
N GLU A 29 -14.33 -7.23 -9.30
CA GLU A 29 -13.62 -8.13 -8.39
C GLU A 29 -13.15 -7.45 -7.11
N ALA A 30 -12.90 -6.13 -7.13
CA ALA A 30 -12.62 -5.35 -5.93
C ALA A 30 -13.87 -5.24 -5.04
N PHE A 31 -15.05 -5.03 -5.63
CA PHE A 31 -16.32 -5.02 -4.90
C PHE A 31 -16.64 -6.41 -4.33
N ARG A 32 -16.45 -7.47 -5.11
CA ARG A 32 -16.59 -8.86 -4.64
C ARG A 32 -15.65 -9.18 -3.48
N PHE A 33 -14.43 -8.64 -3.50
CA PHE A 33 -13.49 -8.83 -2.39
C PHE A 33 -13.96 -8.11 -1.12
N VAL A 34 -14.56 -6.93 -1.23
CA VAL A 34 -15.20 -6.24 -0.09
C VAL A 34 -16.35 -7.09 0.49
N ASP A 35 -17.20 -7.68 -0.37
CA ASP A 35 -18.28 -8.57 0.09
C ASP A 35 -17.72 -9.80 0.81
N TRP A 36 -16.63 -10.37 0.30
CA TRP A 36 -15.95 -11.50 0.92
C TRP A 36 -15.35 -11.10 2.27
N LEU A 37 -14.69 -9.93 2.40
CA LEU A 37 -14.18 -9.41 3.65
C LEU A 37 -15.28 -9.26 4.70
N ALA A 38 -16.39 -8.65 4.32
CA ALA A 38 -17.55 -8.51 5.21
C ALA A 38 -18.08 -9.87 5.69
N SER A 39 -18.19 -10.85 4.78
CA SER A 39 -18.62 -12.23 5.11
C SER A 39 -17.61 -12.96 6.00
N ALA A 40 -16.33 -12.62 5.90
CA ALA A 40 -15.24 -13.12 6.73
C ALA A 40 -15.09 -12.36 8.07
N GLY A 41 -15.99 -11.41 8.38
CA GLY A 41 -15.93 -10.61 9.60
C GLY A 41 -14.73 -9.66 9.66
N GLN A 42 -14.11 -9.37 8.51
CA GLN A 42 -12.96 -8.47 8.43
C GLN A 42 -13.44 -7.04 8.20
N THR A 43 -12.82 -6.09 8.89
CA THR A 43 -13.21 -4.67 8.87
C THR A 43 -12.14 -3.76 8.26
N LEU A 44 -11.00 -4.35 7.87
CA LEU A 44 -9.89 -3.64 7.22
C LEU A 44 -9.46 -4.36 5.94
N TRP A 45 -9.17 -3.58 4.91
CA TRP A 45 -8.47 -4.01 3.72
C TRP A 45 -7.22 -3.14 3.55
N GLN A 46 -6.05 -3.72 3.81
CA GLN A 46 -4.78 -3.04 3.54
C GLN A 46 -4.34 -3.32 2.10
N THR A 47 -4.11 -2.24 1.34
CA THR A 47 -3.42 -2.27 0.05
C THR A 47 -1.95 -1.88 0.23
N LEU A 48 -1.12 -2.18 -0.76
CA LEU A 48 0.19 -1.54 -0.93
C LEU A 48 -0.01 -0.18 -1.62
N PRO A 49 1.05 0.63 -1.85
CA PRO A 49 0.88 1.94 -2.48
C PRO A 49 0.13 1.86 -3.81
N VAL A 50 -0.91 2.68 -3.96
CA VAL A 50 -1.78 2.68 -5.15
C VAL A 50 -1.31 3.67 -6.22
N ASN A 51 -0.09 4.17 -6.09
CA ASN A 51 0.56 5.06 -7.03
C ASN A 51 1.03 4.31 -8.29
N PRO A 52 1.40 5.01 -9.39
CA PRO A 52 2.00 4.38 -10.55
C PRO A 52 3.26 3.58 -10.18
N ILE A 53 3.44 2.42 -10.81
CA ILE A 53 4.62 1.56 -10.57
C ILE A 53 5.86 2.12 -11.25
N GLY A 54 7.01 1.94 -10.61
CA GLY A 54 8.31 2.33 -11.11
C GLY A 54 9.20 1.15 -11.55
N PRO A 55 10.52 1.31 -11.51
CA PRO A 55 11.47 0.24 -11.83
C PRO A 55 11.19 -1.05 -11.06
N GLY A 56 11.37 -2.20 -11.71
CA GLY A 56 11.06 -3.50 -11.13
C GLY A 56 9.56 -3.74 -10.88
N HIS A 57 8.69 -2.88 -11.43
CA HIS A 57 7.24 -2.86 -11.20
C HIS A 57 6.86 -2.56 -9.74
N SER A 58 7.79 -1.97 -8.98
CA SER A 58 7.58 -1.66 -7.57
C SER A 58 6.63 -0.48 -7.39
N PRO A 59 5.60 -0.60 -6.54
CA PRO A 59 4.75 0.53 -6.17
C PRO A 59 5.46 1.49 -5.21
N TYR A 60 6.59 1.08 -4.60
CA TYR A 60 7.40 1.92 -3.70
C TYR A 60 8.39 2.83 -4.45
N GLN A 61 8.63 2.57 -5.75
CA GLN A 61 9.47 3.38 -6.63
C GLN A 61 8.62 4.18 -7.61
N SER A 62 7.55 4.80 -7.11
CA SER A 62 6.57 5.47 -7.96
C SER A 62 7.12 6.73 -8.62
N PRO A 63 6.78 6.99 -9.91
CA PRO A 63 7.06 8.25 -10.59
C PRO A 63 6.17 9.41 -10.11
N SER A 64 5.29 9.21 -9.15
CA SER A 64 4.54 10.28 -8.48
C SER A 64 4.05 9.87 -7.10
N ALA A 65 4.22 10.75 -6.11
CA ALA A 65 3.67 10.60 -4.77
C ALA A 65 2.16 10.92 -4.69
N PHE A 66 1.59 11.54 -5.72
CA PHE A 66 0.21 12.03 -5.74
C PHE A 66 -0.71 11.27 -6.71
N ALA A 67 -0.20 10.91 -7.87
CA ALA A 67 -0.98 10.24 -8.89
C ALA A 67 -1.40 8.83 -8.46
N GLY A 68 -2.60 8.42 -8.85
CA GLY A 68 -3.03 7.02 -8.77
C GLY A 68 -2.55 6.21 -9.98
N SER A 69 -2.39 4.90 -9.81
CA SER A 69 -1.97 4.01 -10.88
C SER A 69 -3.07 3.86 -11.94
N GLY A 70 -2.83 4.36 -13.14
CA GLY A 70 -3.73 4.15 -14.28
C GLY A 70 -3.95 2.67 -14.59
N LEU A 71 -3.00 1.81 -14.24
CA LEU A 71 -3.13 0.36 -14.43
C LEU A 71 -4.21 -0.26 -13.54
N MET A 72 -4.62 0.40 -12.45
CA MET A 72 -5.70 -0.06 -11.58
C MET A 72 -7.09 0.45 -12.03
N VAL A 73 -7.18 1.32 -13.03
CA VAL A 73 -8.47 1.76 -13.58
C VAL A 73 -9.17 0.58 -14.24
N ALA A 74 -10.34 0.23 -13.76
CA ALA A 74 -11.18 -0.81 -14.36
C ALA A 74 -11.70 -0.38 -15.73
N LEU A 75 -11.52 -1.24 -16.73
CA LEU A 75 -11.90 -0.94 -18.12
C LEU A 75 -13.39 -1.16 -18.40
N GLN A 76 -14.03 -2.10 -17.70
CA GLN A 76 -15.43 -2.43 -17.91
C GLN A 76 -16.38 -1.24 -17.64
N PRO A 77 -16.22 -0.42 -16.59
CA PRO A 77 -17.03 0.77 -16.43
C PRO A 77 -16.91 1.77 -17.59
N LEU A 78 -15.72 1.86 -18.22
CA LEU A 78 -15.52 2.75 -19.37
C LEU A 78 -16.29 2.27 -20.61
N VAL A 79 -16.48 0.95 -20.76
CA VAL A 79 -17.37 0.38 -21.78
C VAL A 79 -18.83 0.70 -21.47
N GLN A 80 -19.25 0.55 -20.22
CA GLN A 80 -20.63 0.84 -19.81
C GLN A 80 -21.02 2.31 -20.02
N GLN A 81 -20.05 3.22 -19.89
CA GLN A 81 -20.24 4.65 -20.14
C GLN A 81 -20.12 5.03 -21.63
N GLY A 82 -19.82 4.06 -22.50
CA GLY A 82 -19.70 4.28 -23.94
C GLY A 82 -18.41 5.01 -24.35
N TRP A 83 -17.43 5.13 -23.46
CA TRP A 83 -16.15 5.76 -23.76
C TRP A 83 -15.14 4.79 -24.36
N LEU A 84 -15.28 3.49 -24.08
CA LEU A 84 -14.47 2.42 -24.65
C LEU A 84 -15.40 1.46 -25.42
N PRO A 85 -15.15 1.11 -26.69
CA PRO A 85 -15.92 0.11 -27.41
C PRO A 85 -15.79 -1.27 -26.74
N ALA A 86 -16.89 -2.03 -26.63
CA ALA A 86 -16.89 -3.38 -26.05
C ALA A 86 -15.88 -4.32 -26.74
N ALA A 87 -15.78 -4.25 -28.07
CA ALA A 87 -14.84 -5.03 -28.87
C ALA A 87 -13.36 -4.82 -28.45
N ALA A 88 -13.02 -3.68 -27.81
CA ALA A 88 -11.67 -3.45 -27.31
C ALA A 88 -11.28 -4.42 -26.19
N LEU A 89 -12.24 -4.98 -25.46
CA LEU A 89 -11.99 -5.95 -24.38
C LEU A 89 -12.08 -7.41 -24.86
N GLU A 90 -12.81 -7.68 -25.94
CA GLU A 90 -12.97 -9.05 -26.50
C GLU A 90 -11.65 -9.62 -27.01
N ALA A 91 -10.72 -8.77 -27.47
CA ALA A 91 -9.41 -9.15 -27.98
C ALA A 91 -8.32 -9.16 -26.88
N ALA A 92 -8.69 -9.41 -25.62
CA ALA A 92 -7.70 -9.52 -24.56
C ALA A 92 -6.80 -10.76 -24.77
N PRO A 93 -5.46 -10.63 -24.60
CA PRO A 93 -4.58 -11.79 -24.57
C PRO A 93 -4.99 -12.78 -23.46
N PRO A 94 -4.64 -14.06 -23.58
CA PRO A 94 -4.86 -15.04 -22.52
C PRO A 94 -3.88 -14.77 -21.37
N PHE A 95 -4.19 -13.80 -20.52
CA PHE A 95 -3.36 -13.46 -19.37
C PHE A 95 -3.36 -14.56 -18.30
N ASP A 96 -2.24 -14.75 -17.63
CA ASP A 96 -2.14 -15.64 -16.47
C ASP A 96 -3.04 -15.15 -15.33
N GLY A 97 -3.86 -16.02 -14.80
CA GLY A 97 -4.76 -15.72 -13.68
C GLY A 97 -4.05 -15.67 -12.32
N GLN A 98 -2.82 -16.18 -12.21
CA GLN A 98 -2.07 -16.28 -10.95
C GLN A 98 -0.88 -15.30 -10.87
N ARG A 99 -0.48 -14.73 -12.00
CA ARG A 99 0.61 -13.74 -12.08
C ARG A 99 0.29 -12.63 -13.07
N VAL A 100 0.79 -11.45 -12.77
CA VAL A 100 0.78 -10.34 -13.72
C VAL A 100 1.97 -10.51 -14.67
N ASP A 101 1.68 -10.64 -15.96
CA ASP A 101 2.66 -10.45 -17.02
C ASP A 101 2.78 -8.95 -17.34
N TRP A 102 3.64 -8.25 -16.63
CA TRP A 102 3.80 -6.81 -16.76
C TRP A 102 4.15 -6.36 -18.19
N PRO A 103 5.09 -7.00 -18.91
CA PRO A 103 5.40 -6.67 -20.30
C PRO A 103 4.19 -6.74 -21.24
N ALA A 104 3.28 -7.67 -21.04
CA ALA A 104 2.07 -7.80 -21.83
C ALA A 104 0.91 -6.90 -21.32
N ALA A 105 0.72 -6.83 -20.00
CA ALA A 105 -0.41 -6.13 -19.39
C ALA A 105 -0.31 -4.61 -19.53
N ILE A 106 0.87 -4.02 -19.31
CA ILE A 106 1.06 -2.57 -19.35
C ILE A 106 0.66 -1.97 -20.70
N PRO A 107 1.29 -2.35 -21.84
CA PRO A 107 0.96 -1.73 -23.12
C PRO A 107 -0.48 -2.02 -23.54
N TRP A 108 -0.99 -3.22 -23.22
CA TRP A 108 -2.36 -3.59 -23.55
C TRP A 108 -3.37 -2.68 -22.82
N ARG A 109 -3.20 -2.45 -21.51
CA ARG A 109 -4.11 -1.60 -20.73
C ARG A 109 -3.99 -0.12 -21.12
N TRP A 110 -2.77 0.39 -21.31
CA TRP A 110 -2.58 1.77 -21.72
C TRP A 110 -3.22 2.09 -23.07
N ALA A 111 -3.14 1.17 -24.05
CA ALA A 111 -3.83 1.35 -25.32
C ALA A 111 -5.37 1.47 -25.16
N ARG A 112 -5.97 0.76 -24.18
CA ARG A 112 -7.41 0.86 -23.88
C ARG A 112 -7.75 2.15 -23.15
N LEU A 113 -6.91 2.58 -22.23
CA LEU A 113 -7.09 3.85 -21.54
C LEU A 113 -6.98 5.04 -22.50
N GLN A 114 -6.04 5.01 -23.43
CA GLN A 114 -5.90 6.02 -24.50
C GLN A 114 -7.16 6.04 -25.39
N GLN A 115 -7.64 4.87 -25.79
CA GLN A 115 -8.87 4.76 -26.57
C GLN A 115 -10.09 5.28 -25.81
N ALA A 116 -10.20 4.95 -24.51
CA ALA A 116 -11.28 5.43 -23.65
C ALA A 116 -11.23 6.95 -23.47
N ALA A 117 -10.04 7.54 -23.28
CA ALA A 117 -9.87 8.98 -23.21
C ALA A 117 -10.32 9.65 -24.52
N ALA A 118 -9.89 9.14 -25.68
CA ALA A 118 -10.34 9.65 -26.98
C ALA A 118 -11.88 9.58 -27.11
N GLY A 119 -12.49 8.47 -26.70
CA GLY A 119 -13.94 8.31 -26.67
C GLY A 119 -14.64 9.30 -25.74
N PHE A 120 -14.09 9.53 -24.54
CA PHE A 120 -14.60 10.52 -23.60
C PHE A 120 -14.59 11.94 -24.21
N PHE A 121 -13.46 12.38 -24.72
CA PHE A 121 -13.35 13.74 -25.28
C PHE A 121 -14.22 13.92 -26.54
N ALA A 122 -14.47 12.86 -27.31
CA ALA A 122 -15.35 12.91 -28.48
C ALA A 122 -16.84 12.85 -28.11
N HIS A 123 -17.25 11.97 -27.19
CA HIS A 123 -18.64 11.53 -27.05
C HIS A 123 -19.24 11.69 -25.65
N ALA A 124 -18.46 12.09 -24.61
CA ALA A 124 -18.99 12.22 -23.26
C ALA A 124 -20.15 13.22 -23.20
N SER A 125 -21.10 12.95 -22.31
CA SER A 125 -22.23 13.85 -22.03
C SER A 125 -21.73 15.19 -21.47
N ALA A 126 -22.56 16.22 -21.58
CA ALA A 126 -22.26 17.52 -20.97
C ALA A 126 -22.08 17.40 -19.45
N SER A 127 -22.85 16.52 -18.80
CA SER A 127 -22.73 16.24 -17.36
C SER A 127 -21.38 15.62 -17.01
N ASP A 128 -20.91 14.63 -17.78
CA ASP A 128 -19.62 13.97 -17.51
C ASP A 128 -18.45 14.94 -17.73
N ARG A 129 -18.52 15.75 -18.77
CA ARG A 129 -17.51 16.80 -19.00
C ARG A 129 -17.48 17.84 -17.87
N GLN A 130 -18.65 18.20 -17.34
CA GLN A 130 -18.73 19.12 -16.20
C GLN A 130 -18.17 18.48 -14.92
N ARG A 131 -18.45 17.20 -14.65
CA ARG A 131 -17.87 16.44 -13.52
C ARG A 131 -16.35 16.38 -13.62
N PHE A 132 -15.84 16.02 -14.79
CA PHE A 132 -14.39 15.99 -15.06
C PHE A 132 -13.75 17.36 -14.83
N ALA A 133 -14.33 18.45 -15.39
CA ALA A 133 -13.82 19.80 -15.23
C ALA A 133 -13.84 20.25 -13.77
N ALA A 134 -14.92 19.96 -13.04
CA ALA A 134 -15.04 20.29 -11.62
C ALA A 134 -14.00 19.54 -10.77
N TRP A 135 -13.81 18.22 -11.02
CA TRP A 135 -12.78 17.45 -10.34
C TRP A 135 -11.38 18.01 -10.66
N ARG A 136 -11.06 18.23 -11.94
CA ARG A 136 -9.76 18.78 -12.36
C ARG A 136 -9.43 20.10 -11.66
N ALA A 137 -10.41 20.99 -11.51
CA ALA A 137 -10.24 22.26 -10.83
C ALA A 137 -9.88 22.11 -9.34
N THR A 138 -10.23 20.99 -8.69
CA THR A 138 -9.85 20.70 -7.30
C THR A 138 -8.48 20.03 -7.15
N GLN A 139 -7.84 19.61 -8.26
CA GLN A 139 -6.58 18.85 -8.24
C GLN A 139 -5.37 19.65 -8.72
N THR A 140 -5.48 20.95 -8.88
CA THR A 140 -4.44 21.83 -9.48
C THR A 140 -3.11 21.82 -8.73
N ALA A 141 -3.11 21.44 -7.45
CA ALA A 141 -1.90 21.40 -6.63
C ALA A 141 -0.87 20.34 -7.06
N TRP A 142 -1.27 19.35 -7.88
CA TRP A 142 -0.37 18.28 -8.31
C TRP A 142 -0.65 17.78 -9.75
N LEU A 143 -1.90 17.88 -10.21
CA LEU A 143 -2.34 17.24 -11.45
C LEU A 143 -1.69 17.83 -12.70
N ASP A 144 -1.53 19.14 -12.74
CA ASP A 144 -0.96 19.82 -13.90
C ASP A 144 0.52 19.44 -14.10
N GLU A 145 1.27 19.32 -13.01
CA GLU A 145 2.67 18.88 -13.04
C GLU A 145 2.77 17.39 -13.39
N TRP A 146 1.94 16.54 -12.77
CA TRP A 146 1.91 15.13 -13.12
C TRP A 146 1.57 14.89 -14.59
N THR A 147 0.56 15.57 -15.12
CA THR A 147 0.14 15.35 -16.52
C THR A 147 1.19 15.83 -17.52
N LEU A 148 1.90 16.91 -17.21
CA LEU A 148 3.01 17.39 -18.04
C LEU A 148 4.19 16.43 -17.98
N PHE A 149 4.58 15.98 -16.77
CA PHE A 149 5.64 15.00 -16.57
C PHE A 149 5.35 13.70 -17.34
N ALA A 150 4.15 13.14 -17.16
CA ALA A 150 3.75 11.89 -17.81
C ALA A 150 3.72 12.01 -19.34
N ALA A 151 3.19 13.11 -19.86
CA ALA A 151 3.19 13.37 -21.31
C ALA A 151 4.61 13.57 -21.89
N LEU A 152 5.51 14.20 -21.13
CA LEU A 152 6.92 14.31 -21.49
C LEU A 152 7.62 12.95 -21.44
N LYS A 153 7.35 12.11 -20.45
CA LYS A 153 7.86 10.72 -20.38
C LYS A 153 7.46 9.93 -21.60
N ASP A 154 6.20 10.00 -22.00
CA ASP A 154 5.70 9.34 -23.22
C ASP A 154 6.41 9.85 -24.48
N ALA A 155 6.53 11.16 -24.61
CA ALA A 155 7.18 11.81 -25.76
C ALA A 155 8.68 11.49 -25.88
N HIS A 156 9.34 11.18 -24.76
CA HIS A 156 10.76 10.80 -24.71
C HIS A 156 10.98 9.28 -24.56
N GLY A 157 9.97 8.45 -24.86
CA GLY A 157 10.10 6.99 -24.83
C GLY A 157 10.46 6.42 -23.45
N GLY A 158 10.00 7.07 -22.37
CA GLY A 158 10.25 6.65 -20.99
C GLY A 158 11.62 7.04 -20.44
N GLN A 159 12.44 7.80 -21.18
CA GLN A 159 13.75 8.28 -20.68
C GLN A 159 13.58 9.07 -19.38
N PRO A 160 14.55 8.98 -18.45
CA PRO A 160 14.50 9.73 -17.21
C PRO A 160 14.57 11.24 -17.48
N TRP A 161 13.92 12.03 -16.60
CA TRP A 161 13.75 13.47 -16.84
C TRP A 161 15.06 14.27 -16.93
N TRP A 162 16.10 13.83 -16.25
CA TRP A 162 17.42 14.47 -16.34
C TRP A 162 18.16 14.22 -17.67
N ALA A 163 17.66 13.30 -18.49
CA ALA A 163 18.16 13.05 -19.85
C ALA A 163 17.36 13.80 -20.93
N TRP A 164 16.34 14.57 -20.56
CA TRP A 164 15.59 15.40 -21.49
C TRP A 164 16.42 16.60 -21.97
N ALA A 165 15.90 17.36 -22.94
CA ALA A 165 16.52 18.61 -23.34
C ALA A 165 16.76 19.51 -22.12
N PRO A 166 17.93 20.16 -22.00
CA PRO A 166 18.33 20.90 -20.80
C PRO A 166 17.31 21.91 -20.30
N GLU A 167 16.61 22.59 -21.23
CA GLU A 167 15.56 23.55 -20.91
C GLU A 167 14.32 22.91 -20.27
N LEU A 168 14.00 21.65 -20.62
CA LEU A 168 12.93 20.88 -19.98
C LEU A 168 13.38 20.29 -18.65
N ALA A 169 14.60 19.75 -18.58
CA ALA A 169 15.16 19.22 -17.34
C ALA A 169 15.27 20.31 -16.26
N ARG A 170 15.67 21.53 -16.64
CA ARG A 170 15.77 22.71 -15.76
C ARG A 170 14.47 23.44 -15.56
N ARG A 171 13.38 22.98 -16.19
CA ARG A 171 12.06 23.57 -16.08
C ARG A 171 12.00 25.04 -16.51
N GLU A 172 12.67 25.40 -17.60
CA GLU A 172 12.61 26.77 -18.14
C GLU A 172 11.17 27.11 -18.54
N PRO A 173 10.60 28.25 -18.08
CA PRO A 173 9.17 28.54 -18.25
C PRO A 173 8.71 28.51 -19.71
N ALA A 174 9.51 29.03 -20.65
CA ALA A 174 9.16 29.03 -22.07
C ALA A 174 9.12 27.61 -22.65
N ALA A 175 10.06 26.73 -22.25
CA ALA A 175 10.09 25.33 -22.69
C ALA A 175 8.90 24.55 -22.13
N LEU A 176 8.53 24.78 -20.86
CA LEU A 176 7.37 24.14 -20.23
C LEU A 176 6.06 24.59 -20.90
N LEU A 177 5.91 25.89 -21.20
CA LEU A 177 4.72 26.40 -21.89
C LEU A 177 4.58 25.75 -23.27
N SER A 178 5.65 25.79 -24.08
CA SER A 178 5.67 25.18 -25.42
C SER A 178 5.38 23.67 -25.37
N ALA A 179 5.97 22.94 -24.42
CA ALA A 179 5.71 21.52 -24.23
C ALA A 179 4.25 21.27 -23.80
N SER A 180 3.72 22.09 -22.90
CA SER A 180 2.34 22.00 -22.41
C SER A 180 1.33 22.18 -23.55
N GLU A 181 1.54 23.15 -24.44
CA GLU A 181 0.68 23.38 -25.61
C GLU A 181 0.80 22.22 -26.61
N ARG A 182 2.02 21.82 -26.95
CA ARG A 182 2.28 20.73 -27.90
C ARG A 182 1.73 19.39 -27.44
N LEU A 183 1.73 19.11 -26.12
CA LEU A 183 1.31 17.84 -25.52
C LEU A 183 -0.08 17.94 -24.86
N ALA A 184 -0.88 18.94 -25.20
CA ALA A 184 -2.18 19.19 -24.55
C ALA A 184 -3.09 17.94 -24.56
N THR A 185 -3.19 17.24 -25.69
CA THR A 185 -4.00 16.03 -25.83
C THR A 185 -3.52 14.89 -24.93
N GLN A 186 -2.20 14.69 -24.82
CA GLN A 186 -1.60 13.67 -23.94
C GLN A 186 -1.82 14.02 -22.47
N ARG A 187 -1.66 15.29 -22.11
CA ARG A 187 -1.97 15.80 -20.75
C ARG A 187 -3.43 15.56 -20.39
N ASP A 188 -4.35 15.87 -21.28
CA ASP A 188 -5.78 15.63 -21.08
C ASP A 188 -6.09 14.14 -20.92
N MET A 189 -5.43 13.26 -21.68
CA MET A 189 -5.52 11.80 -21.53
C MET A 189 -5.07 11.37 -20.14
N HIS A 190 -3.90 11.83 -19.68
CA HIS A 190 -3.43 11.50 -18.32
C HIS A 190 -4.35 12.05 -17.24
N ALA A 191 -4.91 13.26 -17.41
CA ALA A 191 -5.89 13.83 -16.48
C ALA A 191 -7.17 12.99 -16.43
N PHE A 192 -7.67 12.54 -17.58
CA PHE A 192 -8.83 11.65 -17.67
C PHE A 192 -8.58 10.32 -16.92
N VAL A 193 -7.41 9.71 -17.08
CA VAL A 193 -7.04 8.47 -16.38
C VAL A 193 -7.01 8.68 -14.86
N GLN A 194 -6.49 9.82 -14.39
CA GLN A 194 -6.49 10.15 -12.96
C GLN A 194 -7.90 10.39 -12.42
N TRP A 195 -8.77 11.03 -13.19
CA TRP A 195 -10.17 11.18 -12.83
C TRP A 195 -10.88 9.83 -12.72
N CYS A 196 -10.69 8.94 -13.70
CA CYS A 196 -11.26 7.59 -13.65
C CYS A 196 -10.78 6.82 -12.42
N PHE A 197 -9.49 6.92 -12.08
CA PHE A 197 -8.93 6.30 -10.88
C PHE A 197 -9.60 6.83 -9.62
N ASP A 198 -9.70 8.13 -9.45
CA ASP A 198 -10.28 8.76 -8.26
C ASP A 198 -11.79 8.43 -8.12
N GLU A 199 -12.55 8.49 -9.21
CA GLU A 199 -13.99 8.15 -9.22
C GLU A 199 -14.19 6.68 -8.82
N GLN A 200 -13.40 5.76 -9.39
CA GLN A 200 -13.53 4.32 -9.11
C GLN A 200 -13.07 3.98 -7.69
N LEU A 201 -11.98 4.57 -7.20
CA LEU A 201 -11.52 4.35 -5.84
C LEU A 201 -12.50 4.93 -4.82
N ALA A 202 -13.07 6.11 -5.08
CA ALA A 202 -14.10 6.70 -4.23
C ALA A 202 -15.36 5.84 -4.17
N ALA A 203 -15.80 5.29 -5.30
CA ALA A 203 -16.93 4.37 -5.36
C ALA A 203 -16.66 3.07 -4.58
N LEU A 204 -15.48 2.48 -4.74
CA LEU A 204 -15.07 1.29 -3.98
C LEU A 204 -15.01 1.58 -2.48
N ARG A 205 -14.46 2.73 -2.08
CA ARG A 205 -14.36 3.14 -0.67
C ARG A 205 -15.75 3.36 -0.06
N ALA A 206 -16.66 4.01 -0.77
CA ALA A 206 -18.04 4.19 -0.32
C ALA A 206 -18.74 2.83 -0.12
N TYR A 207 -18.61 1.93 -1.09
CA TYR A 207 -19.15 0.58 -1.00
C TYR A 207 -18.57 -0.23 0.17
N ALA A 208 -17.28 -0.12 0.41
CA ALA A 208 -16.62 -0.75 1.55
C ALA A 208 -17.17 -0.21 2.89
N HIS A 209 -17.38 1.11 2.98
CA HIS A 209 -17.95 1.76 4.16
C HIS A 209 -19.36 1.25 4.48
N GLU A 210 -20.21 1.07 3.48
CA GLU A 210 -21.56 0.51 3.65
C GLU A 210 -21.54 -0.91 4.24
N ARG A 211 -20.44 -1.64 4.04
CA ARG A 211 -20.21 -3.01 4.54
C ARG A 211 -19.36 -3.07 5.79
N GLY A 212 -19.07 -1.93 6.40
CA GLY A 212 -18.25 -1.85 7.62
C GLY A 212 -16.77 -2.11 7.38
N VAL A 213 -16.29 -2.12 6.13
CA VAL A 213 -14.88 -2.27 5.77
C VAL A 213 -14.25 -0.89 5.56
N ARG A 214 -13.02 -0.70 6.06
CA ARG A 214 -12.20 0.49 5.87
C ARG A 214 -10.97 0.15 5.03
N LEU A 215 -10.57 1.07 4.16
CA LEU A 215 -9.36 0.92 3.37
C LEU A 215 -8.15 1.44 4.14
N MET A 216 -7.10 0.66 4.18
CA MET A 216 -5.79 1.05 4.71
C MET A 216 -4.80 1.13 3.56
N GLY A 217 -4.28 2.32 3.32
CA GLY A 217 -3.25 2.59 2.32
C GLY A 217 -1.84 2.38 2.88
N ASP A 218 -0.87 2.55 2.01
CA ASP A 218 0.56 2.50 2.34
C ASP A 218 1.28 3.69 1.71
N LEU A 219 2.11 4.38 2.49
CA LEU A 219 2.78 5.61 2.11
C LEU A 219 4.30 5.43 2.25
N PRO A 220 5.03 5.22 1.14
CA PRO A 220 6.48 5.18 1.17
C PRO A 220 7.06 6.50 1.69
N ILE A 221 8.10 6.45 2.54
CA ILE A 221 8.74 7.69 3.01
C ILE A 221 9.38 8.44 1.84
N PHE A 222 10.16 7.77 0.99
CA PHE A 222 10.89 8.39 -0.11
C PHE A 222 10.12 8.33 -1.44
N VAL A 223 10.56 9.12 -2.42
CA VAL A 223 10.07 9.13 -3.80
C VAL A 223 11.15 8.65 -4.74
N ALA A 224 10.79 8.17 -5.92
CA ALA A 224 11.77 7.81 -6.94
C ALA A 224 12.49 9.05 -7.48
N HIS A 225 13.76 8.92 -7.83
CA HIS A 225 14.50 10.00 -8.50
C HIS A 225 13.84 10.39 -9.83
N ASP A 226 13.40 9.40 -10.60
CA ASP A 226 12.66 9.61 -11.84
C ASP A 226 11.16 9.77 -11.56
N SER A 227 10.81 10.91 -10.96
CA SER A 227 9.44 11.24 -10.57
C SER A 227 9.08 12.69 -10.89
N ALA A 228 7.79 12.95 -11.03
CA ALA A 228 7.24 14.29 -11.15
C ALA A 228 7.65 15.15 -9.95
N ASP A 229 7.64 14.57 -8.76
CA ASP A 229 7.95 15.23 -7.49
C ASP A 229 9.37 15.81 -7.46
N VAL A 230 10.36 15.02 -7.89
CA VAL A 230 11.76 15.45 -7.93
C VAL A 230 12.01 16.41 -9.09
N TRP A 231 11.37 16.17 -10.24
CA TRP A 231 11.48 17.09 -11.38
C TRP A 231 10.82 18.44 -11.11
N GLU A 232 9.66 18.46 -10.43
CA GLU A 232 8.95 19.69 -10.07
C GLU A 232 9.71 20.52 -9.06
N ARG A 233 10.23 19.85 -8.01
CA ARG A 233 10.88 20.50 -6.86
C ARG A 233 12.27 19.93 -6.58
N PRO A 234 13.22 20.02 -7.55
CA PRO A 234 14.59 19.50 -7.37
C PRO A 234 15.32 20.16 -6.18
N ASP A 235 14.92 21.36 -5.80
CA ASP A 235 15.42 22.10 -4.65
C ASP A 235 15.12 21.43 -3.31
N LEU A 236 14.11 20.57 -3.22
CA LEU A 236 13.76 19.83 -1.99
C LEU A 236 14.58 18.56 -1.79
N TYR A 237 15.52 18.26 -2.67
CA TYR A 237 16.33 17.03 -2.64
C TYR A 237 17.82 17.34 -2.73
N PHE A 238 18.67 16.43 -2.25
CA PHE A 238 20.12 16.53 -2.38
C PHE A 238 20.56 16.09 -3.78
N LEU A 239 20.53 17.03 -4.72
CA LEU A 239 20.96 16.83 -6.12
C LEU A 239 22.16 17.74 -6.44
N ASP A 240 22.98 17.31 -7.41
CA ASP A 240 24.03 18.12 -8.00
C ASP A 240 23.49 18.97 -9.17
N ASP A 241 24.39 19.75 -9.81
CA ASP A 241 24.07 20.62 -10.96
C ASP A 241 23.66 19.83 -12.23
N GLN A 242 23.88 18.50 -12.23
CA GLN A 242 23.47 17.59 -13.30
C GLN A 242 22.19 16.83 -12.92
N HIS A 243 21.53 17.27 -11.87
CA HIS A 243 20.31 16.67 -11.31
C HIS A 243 20.49 15.22 -10.83
N GLN A 244 21.74 14.81 -10.49
CA GLN A 244 21.99 13.49 -9.91
C GLN A 244 22.00 13.58 -8.40
N PRO A 245 21.46 12.57 -7.70
CA PRO A 245 21.55 12.52 -6.23
C PRO A 245 23.01 12.51 -5.78
N THR A 246 23.33 13.35 -4.81
CA THR A 246 24.65 13.33 -4.14
C THR A 246 24.69 12.31 -3.02
N VAL A 247 23.53 12.06 -2.42
CA VAL A 247 23.27 11.04 -1.40
C VAL A 247 21.93 10.37 -1.68
N VAL A 248 21.82 9.10 -1.30
CA VAL A 248 20.60 8.30 -1.52
C VAL A 248 20.16 7.59 -0.24
N ALA A 249 18.89 7.20 -0.21
CA ALA A 249 18.30 6.45 0.88
C ALA A 249 18.76 4.98 0.88
N GLY A 250 18.74 4.40 2.07
CA GLY A 250 19.02 3.00 2.30
C GLY A 250 18.82 2.61 3.77
N CYS A 251 19.29 1.43 4.13
CA CYS A 251 19.42 1.01 5.50
C CYS A 251 20.82 0.40 5.76
N PRO A 252 21.31 0.44 7.01
CA PRO A 252 22.63 -0.08 7.34
C PRO A 252 22.70 -1.60 7.18
N PRO A 253 23.91 -2.17 7.11
CA PRO A 253 24.12 -3.61 7.25
C PRO A 253 23.46 -4.15 8.52
N ASP A 254 22.81 -5.30 8.38
CA ASP A 254 22.16 -6.04 9.46
C ASP A 254 22.33 -7.56 9.29
N GLY A 255 21.62 -8.35 10.12
CA GLY A 255 21.65 -9.81 10.06
C GLY A 255 21.01 -10.39 8.79
N TYR A 256 20.19 -9.62 8.08
CA TYR A 256 19.51 -10.03 6.84
C TYR A 256 20.27 -9.58 5.58
N SER A 257 20.97 -8.44 5.65
CA SER A 257 21.74 -7.88 4.53
C SER A 257 23.13 -7.41 5.01
N PRO A 258 24.18 -8.20 4.77
CA PRO A 258 25.55 -7.85 5.18
C PRO A 258 26.09 -6.56 4.52
N ASP A 259 25.51 -6.15 3.38
CA ASP A 259 25.86 -4.92 2.66
C ASP A 259 24.91 -3.76 2.94
N GLY A 260 23.90 -3.99 3.80
CA GLY A 260 22.76 -3.11 3.93
C GLY A 260 21.90 -3.10 2.65
N GLN A 261 20.94 -2.20 2.58
CA GLN A 261 20.12 -2.02 1.39
C GLN A 261 20.32 -0.59 0.87
N ARG A 262 20.69 -0.45 -0.40
CA ARG A 262 20.77 0.83 -1.09
C ARG A 262 19.54 0.98 -1.98
N TRP A 263 18.57 1.81 -1.56
CA TRP A 263 17.30 1.97 -2.27
C TRP A 263 17.37 2.93 -3.45
N GLY A 264 18.34 3.88 -3.41
CA GLY A 264 18.59 4.78 -4.54
C GLY A 264 17.67 6.01 -4.63
N ASN A 265 16.68 6.14 -3.75
CA ASN A 265 15.82 7.31 -3.69
C ASN A 265 16.64 8.54 -3.26
N PRO A 266 16.45 9.73 -3.86
CA PRO A 266 17.09 10.96 -3.38
C PRO A 266 16.56 11.33 -1.99
N LEU A 267 17.45 11.83 -1.15
CA LEU A 267 17.12 12.27 0.20
C LEU A 267 16.59 13.69 0.23
N TYR A 268 15.68 13.96 1.17
CA TYR A 268 15.04 15.27 1.32
C TYR A 268 15.95 16.32 1.95
N ARG A 269 15.87 17.54 1.47
CA ARG A 269 16.37 18.76 2.10
C ARG A 269 15.36 19.19 3.17
N TRP A 270 15.40 18.51 4.33
CA TRP A 270 14.50 18.80 5.45
C TRP A 270 14.57 20.24 5.95
N ASP A 271 15.73 20.87 5.80
CA ASP A 271 15.94 22.29 6.07
C ASP A 271 15.06 23.19 5.19
N ARG A 272 14.99 22.90 3.89
CA ARG A 272 14.15 23.64 2.93
C ARG A 272 12.67 23.36 3.13
N MET A 273 12.33 22.09 3.34
CA MET A 273 10.95 21.70 3.63
C MET A 273 10.42 22.37 4.90
N ALA A 274 11.24 22.48 5.94
CA ALA A 274 10.91 23.17 7.17
C ALA A 274 10.68 24.67 6.96
N ALA A 275 11.53 25.32 6.15
CA ALA A 275 11.40 26.72 5.80
C ALA A 275 10.07 27.05 5.07
N GLU A 276 9.50 26.07 4.38
CA GLU A 276 8.19 26.16 3.69
C GLU A 276 7.04 25.57 4.53
N GLY A 277 7.24 25.33 5.83
CA GLY A 277 6.22 24.74 6.71
C GLY A 277 5.80 23.33 6.31
N TYR A 278 6.68 22.57 5.65
CA TYR A 278 6.44 21.20 5.16
C TYR A 278 5.26 21.09 4.19
N ALA A 279 4.98 22.13 3.42
CA ALA A 279 3.78 22.21 2.55
C ALA A 279 3.65 20.99 1.62
N TRP A 280 4.75 20.51 1.02
CA TRP A 280 4.75 19.32 0.17
C TRP A 280 4.28 18.07 0.91
N TRP A 281 4.75 17.85 2.16
CA TRP A 281 4.32 16.71 2.98
C TRP A 281 2.88 16.82 3.45
N VAL A 282 2.41 18.03 3.77
CA VAL A 282 0.99 18.28 4.09
C VAL A 282 0.11 17.90 2.91
N ALA A 283 0.45 18.35 1.70
CA ALA A 283 -0.29 18.00 0.49
C ALA A 283 -0.27 16.49 0.20
N ARG A 284 0.89 15.83 0.38
CA ARG A 284 1.03 14.38 0.19
C ARG A 284 0.15 13.58 1.15
N VAL A 285 0.15 13.94 2.44
CA VAL A 285 -0.69 13.27 3.44
C VAL A 285 -2.16 13.56 3.19
N GLN A 286 -2.52 14.78 2.79
CA GLN A 286 -3.89 15.12 2.39
C GLN A 286 -4.36 14.24 1.22
N ARG A 287 -3.50 14.02 0.22
CA ARG A 287 -3.80 13.12 -0.89
C ARG A 287 -3.99 11.67 -0.44
N ALA A 288 -3.13 11.16 0.45
CA ALA A 288 -3.27 9.82 1.01
C ALA A 288 -4.60 9.64 1.77
N LEU A 289 -5.03 10.64 2.54
CA LEU A 289 -6.31 10.64 3.26
C LEU A 289 -7.53 10.69 2.31
N ALA A 290 -7.38 11.25 1.11
CA ALA A 290 -8.42 11.18 0.09
C ALA A 290 -8.56 9.76 -0.49
N GLN A 291 -7.48 8.96 -0.47
CA GLN A 291 -7.43 7.61 -1.05
C GLN A 291 -7.75 6.50 -0.04
N ALA A 292 -7.48 6.68 1.25
CA ALA A 292 -7.67 5.67 2.29
C ALA A 292 -8.19 6.26 3.61
N ASP A 293 -8.71 5.39 4.49
CA ASP A 293 -9.22 5.78 5.82
C ASP A 293 -8.12 5.78 6.90
N VAL A 294 -7.11 4.97 6.69
CA VAL A 294 -5.91 4.78 7.51
C VAL A 294 -4.77 4.57 6.55
N PHE A 295 -3.56 4.91 6.90
CA PHE A 295 -2.39 4.50 6.12
C PHE A 295 -1.21 4.13 7.01
N ARG A 296 -0.46 3.14 6.53
CA ARG A 296 0.85 2.79 7.05
C ARG A 296 1.86 3.76 6.46
N ILE A 297 2.70 4.34 7.30
CA ILE A 297 3.90 5.01 6.81
C ILE A 297 5.04 4.00 6.82
N ASP A 298 5.54 3.73 5.64
CA ASP A 298 6.70 2.89 5.41
C ASP A 298 7.98 3.55 5.92
N HIS A 299 8.86 2.76 6.53
CA HIS A 299 10.14 3.21 7.09
C HIS A 299 10.03 4.42 8.01
N PHE A 300 9.08 4.40 8.97
CA PHE A 300 8.81 5.51 9.89
C PHE A 300 10.05 6.00 10.64
N ARG A 301 11.00 5.12 10.93
CA ARG A 301 12.23 5.51 11.60
C ARG A 301 13.00 6.63 10.87
N GLY A 302 12.86 6.72 9.54
CA GLY A 302 13.52 7.73 8.72
C GLY A 302 13.13 9.16 9.09
N PHE A 303 12.00 9.37 9.77
CA PHE A 303 11.61 10.69 10.27
C PHE A 303 12.31 11.09 11.58
N ALA A 304 12.80 10.15 12.37
CA ALA A 304 13.67 10.42 13.51
C ALA A 304 15.14 10.51 13.05
N GLY A 305 15.56 9.52 12.25
CA GLY A 305 16.87 9.49 11.63
C GLY A 305 16.90 8.50 10.48
N TYR A 306 17.51 8.89 9.38
CA TYR A 306 17.62 8.11 8.16
C TYR A 306 19.05 7.74 7.83
N TRP A 307 19.22 6.64 7.08
CA TRP A 307 20.52 6.18 6.63
C TRP A 307 20.87 6.85 5.31
N GLU A 308 21.85 7.75 5.35
CA GLU A 308 22.34 8.50 4.20
C GLU A 308 23.53 7.77 3.59
N VAL A 309 23.39 7.33 2.34
CA VAL A 309 24.41 6.62 1.58
C VAL A 309 24.98 7.55 0.51
N PRO A 310 26.30 7.75 0.42
CA PRO A 310 26.91 8.49 -0.70
C PRO A 310 26.47 7.87 -2.03
N ALA A 311 25.99 8.67 -2.98
CA ALA A 311 25.44 8.16 -4.24
C ALA A 311 26.45 7.34 -5.06
N ALA A 312 27.75 7.61 -4.92
CA ALA A 312 28.83 6.87 -5.57
C ALA A 312 29.12 5.50 -4.92
N SER A 313 28.63 5.23 -3.71
CA SER A 313 28.89 3.96 -3.02
C SER A 313 28.06 2.83 -3.63
N PRO A 314 28.68 1.68 -3.93
CA PRO A 314 27.97 0.55 -4.56
C PRO A 314 27.02 -0.17 -3.59
N THR A 315 27.27 -0.06 -2.28
CA THR A 315 26.48 -0.68 -1.21
C THR A 315 26.09 0.37 -0.14
N ALA A 316 25.31 -0.04 0.84
CA ALA A 316 24.93 0.85 1.95
C ALA A 316 25.94 0.87 3.12
N ARG A 317 27.08 0.15 3.01
CA ARG A 317 28.10 0.06 4.08
C ARG A 317 28.70 1.40 4.46
N ASP A 318 28.92 2.28 3.48
CA ASP A 318 29.56 3.59 3.68
C ASP A 318 28.58 4.68 4.12
N GLY A 319 27.36 4.30 4.48
CA GLY A 319 26.34 5.23 4.93
C GLY A 319 26.59 5.75 6.34
N ARG A 320 25.79 6.73 6.73
CA ARG A 320 25.76 7.31 8.08
C ARG A 320 24.34 7.66 8.51
N TRP A 321 24.09 7.70 9.81
CA TRP A 321 22.85 8.23 10.33
C TRP A 321 22.82 9.76 10.22
N ALA A 322 21.75 10.27 9.63
CA ALA A 322 21.44 11.70 9.56
C ALA A 322 20.10 11.98 10.26
N PRO A 323 19.95 13.13 10.92
CA PRO A 323 18.72 13.46 11.64
C PRO A 323 17.57 13.72 10.69
N GLY A 324 16.40 13.15 11.00
CA GLY A 324 15.14 13.41 10.32
C GLY A 324 14.45 14.69 10.83
N PRO A 325 13.27 15.05 10.27
CA PRO A 325 12.52 16.24 10.64
C PRO A 325 11.81 16.12 12.01
N GLY A 326 11.68 14.92 12.55
CA GLY A 326 11.12 14.63 13.86
C GLY A 326 9.72 15.16 14.09
N VAL A 327 9.49 15.69 15.29
CA VAL A 327 8.18 16.22 15.74
C VAL A 327 7.68 17.35 14.84
N ALA A 328 8.56 18.21 14.33
CA ALA A 328 8.18 19.40 13.59
C ALA A 328 7.35 19.08 12.33
N LEU A 329 7.71 18.03 11.61
CA LEU A 329 6.96 17.57 10.42
C LEU A 329 5.54 17.13 10.78
N PHE A 330 5.40 16.19 11.70
CA PHE A 330 4.08 15.64 12.05
C PHE A 330 3.20 16.66 12.77
N GLN A 331 3.79 17.61 13.51
CA GLN A 331 3.05 18.72 14.09
C GLN A 331 2.48 19.62 12.99
N ALA A 332 3.28 20.01 11.98
CA ALA A 332 2.81 20.81 10.86
C ALA A 332 1.68 20.11 10.08
N ILE A 333 1.82 18.79 9.85
CA ILE A 333 0.78 18.00 9.18
C ILE A 333 -0.49 17.94 10.05
N GLN A 334 -0.36 17.71 11.36
CA GLN A 334 -1.51 17.66 12.28
C GLN A 334 -2.19 19.00 12.45
N ASP A 335 -1.45 20.10 12.48
CA ASP A 335 -2.01 21.46 12.54
C ASP A 335 -2.83 21.78 11.28
N ALA A 336 -2.40 21.30 10.13
CA ALA A 336 -3.09 21.52 8.85
C ALA A 336 -4.28 20.57 8.63
N LEU A 337 -4.18 19.29 9.02
CA LEU A 337 -5.13 18.24 8.63
C LEU A 337 -5.90 17.63 9.82
N GLY A 338 -5.58 18.00 11.04
CA GLY A 338 -6.15 17.42 12.25
C GLY A 338 -5.55 16.08 12.61
N LYS A 339 -6.31 15.24 13.32
CA LYS A 339 -5.84 13.93 13.81
C LYS A 339 -5.49 13.01 12.66
N LEU A 340 -4.29 12.44 12.72
CA LEU A 340 -3.74 11.60 11.66
C LEU A 340 -3.99 10.11 11.94
N PRO A 341 -4.70 9.39 11.05
CA PRO A 341 -4.92 7.95 11.17
C PRO A 341 -3.72 7.16 10.60
N ILE A 342 -2.59 7.24 11.27
CA ILE A 342 -1.30 6.68 10.84
C ILE A 342 -0.96 5.44 11.68
N VAL A 343 -0.47 4.40 11.01
CA VAL A 343 0.29 3.28 11.60
C VAL A 343 1.75 3.45 11.21
N ALA A 344 2.65 3.47 12.18
CA ALA A 344 4.07 3.62 11.93
C ALA A 344 4.73 2.26 11.67
N GLU A 345 5.41 2.10 10.55
CA GLU A 345 6.29 0.94 10.35
C GLU A 345 7.59 1.19 11.16
N ASP A 346 7.66 0.53 12.30
CA ASP A 346 8.76 0.59 13.26
C ASP A 346 9.50 -0.76 13.35
N LEU A 347 9.97 -1.24 12.18
CA LEU A 347 10.74 -2.47 12.04
C LEU A 347 12.23 -2.18 11.88
N GLY A 348 13.06 -3.20 12.08
CA GLY A 348 14.53 -3.10 11.99
C GLY A 348 15.18 -2.45 13.22
N THR A 349 16.17 -1.59 13.01
CA THR A 349 16.90 -0.94 14.12
C THR A 349 16.09 0.20 14.72
N ILE A 350 15.34 -0.03 15.77
CA ILE A 350 14.48 0.96 16.44
C ILE A 350 15.16 1.48 17.71
N THR A 351 15.44 2.77 17.69
CA THR A 351 16.12 3.51 18.77
C THR A 351 15.10 4.29 19.63
N PRO A 352 15.45 4.72 20.85
CA PRO A 352 14.51 5.41 21.74
C PRO A 352 13.87 6.68 21.16
N ASP A 353 14.57 7.40 20.30
CA ASP A 353 14.05 8.59 19.60
C ASP A 353 12.94 8.26 18.59
N VAL A 354 13.03 7.12 17.90
CA VAL A 354 11.95 6.61 17.01
C VAL A 354 10.69 6.27 17.84
N ILE A 355 10.89 5.59 18.97
CA ILE A 355 9.80 5.24 19.90
C ILE A 355 9.15 6.52 20.42
N ALA A 356 9.96 7.47 20.88
CA ALA A 356 9.48 8.75 21.41
C ALA A 356 8.69 9.54 20.38
N LEU A 357 9.16 9.60 19.12
CA LEU A 357 8.45 10.27 18.03
C LEU A 357 7.09 9.60 17.75
N ARG A 358 7.07 8.28 17.61
CA ARG A 358 5.85 7.49 17.39
C ARG A 358 4.82 7.71 18.51
N ASP A 359 5.27 7.59 19.75
CA ASP A 359 4.42 7.65 20.93
C ASP A 359 3.91 9.08 21.20
N HIS A 360 4.70 10.12 20.85
CA HIS A 360 4.30 11.52 20.94
C HIS A 360 3.00 11.79 20.17
N PHE A 361 2.84 11.20 18.98
CA PHE A 361 1.62 11.32 18.16
C PHE A 361 0.61 10.20 18.40
N GLY A 362 0.94 9.22 19.25
CA GLY A 362 0.09 8.08 19.55
C GLY A 362 -0.13 7.13 18.35
N PHE A 363 0.85 7.06 17.45
CA PHE A 363 0.78 6.15 16.30
C PHE A 363 1.02 4.71 16.75
N PRO A 364 0.15 3.74 16.39
CA PRO A 364 0.46 2.33 16.58
C PRO A 364 1.71 1.92 15.78
N GLY A 365 2.59 1.13 16.41
CA GLY A 365 3.68 0.46 15.71
C GLY A 365 3.26 -0.92 15.18
N MET A 366 4.20 -1.64 14.56
CA MET A 366 3.96 -2.95 13.93
C MET A 366 4.65 -4.09 14.69
N ARG A 367 4.04 -5.28 14.65
CA ARG A 367 4.59 -6.52 15.21
C ARG A 367 4.31 -7.67 14.27
N ILE A 368 5.34 -8.35 13.79
CA ILE A 368 5.24 -9.47 12.84
C ILE A 368 5.44 -10.77 13.61
N VAL A 369 4.35 -11.52 13.83
CA VAL A 369 4.38 -12.72 14.67
C VAL A 369 5.31 -13.80 14.11
N GLN A 370 5.38 -13.95 12.78
CA GLN A 370 6.28 -14.88 12.13
C GLN A 370 7.76 -14.68 12.51
N GLU A 371 8.20 -13.43 12.64
CA GLU A 371 9.59 -13.09 12.95
C GLU A 371 9.95 -13.28 14.43
N ALA A 372 8.94 -13.42 15.29
CA ALA A 372 9.13 -13.56 16.73
C ALA A 372 9.86 -14.85 17.15
N PHE A 373 9.92 -15.84 16.25
CA PHE A 373 10.49 -17.17 16.56
C PHE A 373 11.96 -17.31 16.22
N SER A 374 12.62 -16.23 15.80
CA SER A 374 14.07 -16.18 15.55
C SER A 374 14.92 -16.06 16.81
N GLY A 375 14.29 -15.81 17.96
CA GLY A 375 14.93 -15.60 19.27
C GLY A 375 14.38 -16.56 20.34
N ASP A 376 14.17 -16.01 21.52
CA ASP A 376 13.60 -16.70 22.66
C ASP A 376 12.31 -16.02 23.16
N ALA A 377 11.82 -16.42 24.35
CA ALA A 377 10.58 -15.89 24.93
C ALA A 377 10.60 -14.38 25.24
N SER A 378 11.75 -13.71 25.16
CA SER A 378 11.89 -12.26 25.34
C SER A 378 11.67 -11.45 24.06
N HIS A 379 11.52 -12.11 22.90
CA HIS A 379 11.37 -11.43 21.61
C HIS A 379 10.11 -10.55 21.59
N GLY A 380 10.29 -9.24 21.35
CA GLY A 380 9.20 -8.24 21.46
C GLY A 380 8.03 -8.39 20.49
N PHE A 381 8.16 -9.25 19.48
CA PHE A 381 7.07 -9.54 18.53
C PHE A 381 6.20 -10.73 18.96
N LEU A 382 6.54 -11.43 20.04
CA LEU A 382 5.68 -12.46 20.58
C LEU A 382 4.37 -11.85 21.10
N PRO A 383 3.22 -12.46 20.83
CA PRO A 383 1.91 -11.93 21.21
C PRO A 383 1.74 -11.50 22.68
N HIS A 384 2.43 -12.15 23.63
CA HIS A 384 2.38 -11.79 25.04
C HIS A 384 3.17 -10.51 25.40
N HIS A 385 4.01 -10.02 24.49
CA HIS A 385 4.69 -8.72 24.61
C HIS A 385 4.01 -7.59 23.84
N HIS A 386 2.92 -7.88 23.12
CA HIS A 386 2.20 -6.83 22.39
C HIS A 386 1.60 -5.81 23.36
N VAL A 387 1.40 -4.60 22.85
CA VAL A 387 0.68 -3.52 23.53
C VAL A 387 -0.61 -3.20 22.77
N PRO A 388 -1.63 -2.60 23.42
CA PRO A 388 -2.85 -2.25 22.70
C PRO A 388 -2.63 -1.34 21.49
N ALA A 389 -1.73 -0.36 21.61
CA ALA A 389 -1.40 0.58 20.51
C ALA A 389 -0.40 -0.06 19.53
N CYS A 390 -0.74 -1.20 18.95
CA CYS A 390 0.04 -1.78 17.85
C CYS A 390 -0.84 -2.53 16.85
N LEU A 391 -0.27 -2.79 15.68
CA LEU A 391 -0.81 -3.61 14.62
C LEU A 391 -0.02 -4.92 14.55
N ALA A 392 -0.68 -6.05 14.79
CA ALA A 392 -0.08 -7.37 14.69
C ALA A 392 -0.31 -7.95 13.28
N TYR A 393 0.74 -8.45 12.66
CA TYR A 393 0.68 -9.19 11.40
C TYR A 393 1.01 -10.67 11.60
N SER A 394 0.43 -11.56 10.79
CA SER A 394 0.94 -12.94 10.66
C SER A 394 2.32 -12.92 9.98
N SER A 395 2.40 -12.31 8.79
CA SER A 395 3.57 -11.93 8.00
C SER A 395 3.27 -10.64 7.23
N THR A 396 4.20 -10.14 6.42
CA THR A 396 3.98 -8.96 5.56
C THR A 396 4.25 -9.28 4.09
N HIS A 397 4.04 -8.30 3.21
CA HIS A 397 4.37 -8.41 1.78
C HIS A 397 5.88 -8.55 1.51
N ASP A 398 6.75 -8.17 2.46
CA ASP A 398 8.21 -8.28 2.37
C ASP A 398 8.75 -9.56 3.01
N SER A 399 7.97 -10.19 3.89
CA SER A 399 8.31 -11.48 4.50
C SER A 399 8.09 -12.62 3.51
N ASP A 400 8.63 -13.79 3.79
CA ASP A 400 8.12 -15.02 3.18
C ASP A 400 6.69 -15.28 3.66
N THR A 401 5.89 -16.02 2.88
CA THR A 401 4.60 -16.50 3.35
C THR A 401 4.78 -17.35 4.60
N ALA A 402 3.77 -17.41 5.45
CA ALA A 402 3.85 -18.16 6.70
C ALA A 402 4.21 -19.65 6.49
N LEU A 403 3.66 -20.28 5.45
CA LEU A 403 4.02 -21.67 5.10
C LEU A 403 5.41 -21.77 4.49
N GLY A 404 5.82 -20.82 3.66
CA GLY A 404 7.16 -20.75 3.08
C GLY A 404 8.23 -20.60 4.16
N TRP A 405 8.01 -19.67 5.08
CA TRP A 405 8.87 -19.49 6.26
C TRP A 405 9.00 -20.79 7.07
N TRP A 406 7.88 -21.45 7.39
CA TRP A 406 7.92 -22.71 8.14
C TRP A 406 8.81 -23.75 7.47
N ARG A 407 8.67 -23.90 6.16
CA ARG A 407 9.44 -24.89 5.40
C ARG A 407 10.95 -24.59 5.32
N SER A 408 11.32 -23.32 5.38
CA SER A 408 12.71 -22.87 5.27
C SER A 408 13.38 -22.53 6.60
N ALA A 409 12.60 -22.31 7.67
CA ALA A 409 13.12 -21.89 8.97
C ALA A 409 14.03 -22.97 9.61
N PRO A 410 15.03 -22.57 10.40
CA PRO A 410 15.84 -23.50 11.20
C PRO A 410 14.97 -24.37 12.12
N ALA A 411 15.39 -25.62 12.37
CA ALA A 411 14.64 -26.56 13.18
C ALA A 411 14.31 -26.01 14.60
N ALA A 412 15.25 -25.28 15.21
CA ALA A 412 15.04 -24.67 16.53
C ALA A 412 13.91 -23.62 16.50
N HIS A 413 13.85 -22.80 15.45
CA HIS A 413 12.78 -21.79 15.29
C HIS A 413 11.41 -22.46 15.09
N ARG A 414 11.36 -23.55 14.28
CA ARG A 414 10.13 -24.34 14.08
C ARG A 414 9.66 -25.00 15.37
N ALA A 415 10.57 -25.59 16.13
CA ALA A 415 10.24 -26.22 17.41
C ALA A 415 9.66 -25.20 18.40
N PHE A 416 10.30 -24.04 18.53
CA PHE A 416 9.80 -22.94 19.37
C PHE A 416 8.43 -22.47 18.90
N ALA A 417 8.25 -22.25 17.59
CA ALA A 417 6.96 -21.84 17.04
C ALA A 417 5.88 -22.91 17.23
N ALA A 418 6.19 -24.19 17.02
CA ALA A 418 5.27 -25.31 17.22
C ALA A 418 4.75 -25.34 18.66
N GLU A 419 5.66 -25.26 19.64
CA GLU A 419 5.30 -25.22 21.07
C GLU A 419 4.46 -24.01 21.41
N TYR A 420 4.90 -22.80 21.00
CA TYR A 420 4.21 -21.56 21.32
C TYR A 420 2.83 -21.47 20.67
N LEU A 421 2.70 -21.85 19.42
CA LEU A 421 1.46 -21.78 18.66
C LEU A 421 0.55 -23.00 18.87
N GLN A 422 1.08 -24.07 19.46
CA GLN A 422 0.43 -25.39 19.52
C GLN A 422 0.00 -25.86 18.13
N ALA A 423 0.92 -25.78 17.18
CA ALA A 423 0.73 -26.04 15.75
C ALA A 423 1.94 -26.79 15.18
N GLY A 424 1.85 -27.29 13.97
CA GLY A 424 2.97 -27.96 13.29
C GLY A 424 2.54 -29.00 12.27
N GLY A 425 1.22 -29.18 12.09
CA GLY A 425 0.61 -30.07 11.13
C GLY A 425 0.28 -31.47 11.66
N ARG A 426 -0.42 -32.24 10.83
CA ARG A 426 -0.85 -33.62 11.17
C ARG A 426 0.38 -34.52 11.26
N GLY A 427 0.61 -35.08 12.45
CA GLY A 427 1.68 -36.03 12.71
C GLY A 427 2.90 -35.49 13.44
N GLY A 428 3.03 -34.17 13.61
CA GLY A 428 4.02 -33.56 14.49
C GLY A 428 3.44 -33.32 15.87
N VAL A 429 3.96 -34.01 16.85
CA VAL A 429 3.88 -33.58 18.24
C VAL A 429 4.75 -32.34 18.34
N HIS A 430 4.29 -31.19 18.72
CA HIS A 430 4.93 -29.90 19.07
C HIS A 430 6.48 -29.77 18.90
N ASP A 431 7.10 -30.55 17.99
CA ASP A 431 8.55 -30.66 17.78
C ASP A 431 9.05 -29.97 16.49
N GLY A 432 8.14 -29.36 15.72
CA GLY A 432 8.49 -28.65 14.49
C GLY A 432 8.78 -29.57 13.29
N THR A 433 8.48 -30.86 13.35
CA THR A 433 8.73 -31.82 12.25
C THR A 433 7.53 -32.00 11.31
N GLY A 434 6.37 -31.43 11.63
CA GLY A 434 5.15 -31.48 10.82
C GLY A 434 5.27 -30.74 9.48
N ASP A 435 4.30 -30.95 8.59
CA ASP A 435 4.23 -30.35 7.25
C ASP A 435 3.94 -28.83 7.26
N GLY A 436 3.57 -28.27 8.44
CA GLY A 436 3.29 -26.86 8.64
C GLY A 436 1.98 -26.36 8.04
N SER A 437 1.12 -27.24 7.53
CA SER A 437 -0.12 -26.86 6.84
C SER A 437 -1.10 -26.04 7.72
N ASP A 438 -1.02 -26.16 9.06
CA ASP A 438 -1.84 -25.42 10.05
C ASP A 438 -1.14 -24.17 10.62
N VAL A 439 0.17 -23.99 10.36
CA VAL A 439 0.97 -22.88 10.89
C VAL A 439 0.46 -21.51 10.44
N PRO A 440 0.11 -21.27 9.17
CA PRO A 440 -0.39 -19.97 8.75
C PRO A 440 -1.63 -19.55 9.57
N MET A 441 -2.61 -20.45 9.73
CA MET A 441 -3.80 -20.16 10.51
C MET A 441 -3.53 -20.12 12.02
N ALA A 442 -2.47 -20.75 12.51
CA ALA A 442 -2.05 -20.62 13.91
C ALA A 442 -1.45 -19.23 14.16
N LEU A 443 -0.65 -18.68 13.25
CA LEU A 443 -0.15 -17.30 13.29
C LEU A 443 -1.30 -16.28 13.23
N VAL A 444 -2.28 -16.48 12.34
CA VAL A 444 -3.50 -15.66 12.25
C VAL A 444 -4.24 -15.65 13.59
N ARG A 445 -4.43 -16.82 14.21
CA ARG A 445 -5.08 -16.92 15.53
C ARG A 445 -4.26 -16.26 16.63
N ALA A 446 -2.93 -16.42 16.63
CA ALA A 446 -2.04 -15.81 17.62
C ALA A 446 -2.09 -14.28 17.54
N ALA A 447 -1.96 -13.69 16.34
CA ALA A 447 -2.12 -12.26 16.13
C ALA A 447 -3.51 -11.75 16.53
N SER A 448 -4.58 -12.51 16.19
CA SER A 448 -5.95 -12.15 16.54
C SER A 448 -6.20 -12.15 18.04
N ARG A 449 -5.62 -13.08 18.79
CA ARG A 449 -5.78 -13.22 20.26
C ARG A 449 -4.94 -12.22 21.04
N SER A 450 -3.90 -11.63 20.44
CA SER A 450 -3.06 -10.65 21.11
C SER A 450 -3.85 -9.42 21.57
N VAL A 451 -3.28 -8.62 22.46
CA VAL A 451 -3.89 -7.36 22.94
C VAL A 451 -3.82 -6.24 21.89
N ALA A 452 -3.08 -6.43 20.80
CA ALA A 452 -2.98 -5.45 19.72
C ALA A 452 -4.38 -5.00 19.25
N ALA A 453 -4.58 -3.69 19.08
CA ALA A 453 -5.87 -3.19 18.59
C ALA A 453 -6.13 -3.67 17.15
N LEU A 454 -5.13 -3.64 16.30
CA LEU A 454 -5.27 -4.05 14.91
C LEU A 454 -4.57 -5.39 14.65
N ALA A 455 -5.15 -6.22 13.76
CA ALA A 455 -4.52 -7.46 13.30
C ALA A 455 -4.77 -7.64 11.79
N LEU A 456 -3.71 -7.80 11.00
CA LEU A 456 -3.79 -7.94 9.55
C LEU A 456 -3.05 -9.19 9.07
N PHE A 457 -3.58 -9.80 8.02
CA PHE A 457 -3.08 -11.06 7.48
C PHE A 457 -2.92 -10.95 5.96
N PRO A 458 -1.74 -11.24 5.39
CA PRO A 458 -1.63 -11.41 3.94
C PRO A 458 -2.60 -12.47 3.42
N MET A 459 -3.18 -12.21 2.25
CA MET A 459 -4.08 -13.17 1.61
C MET A 459 -3.37 -14.51 1.35
N GLN A 460 -2.08 -14.49 1.10
CA GLN A 460 -1.25 -15.69 0.95
C GLN A 460 -1.26 -16.57 2.20
N ASP A 461 -1.20 -15.96 3.40
CA ASP A 461 -1.20 -16.69 4.65
C ASP A 461 -2.56 -17.33 4.93
N VAL A 462 -3.67 -16.61 4.72
CA VAL A 462 -5.00 -17.18 4.93
C VAL A 462 -5.35 -18.26 3.91
N LEU A 463 -4.72 -18.23 2.73
CA LEU A 463 -4.79 -19.29 1.72
C LEU A 463 -3.78 -20.41 1.95
N SER A 464 -2.90 -20.31 2.96
CA SER A 464 -1.82 -21.26 3.26
C SER A 464 -0.93 -21.54 2.05
N LEU A 465 -0.53 -20.50 1.31
CA LEU A 465 0.33 -20.59 0.15
C LEU A 465 1.81 -20.53 0.55
N ASP A 466 2.66 -21.20 -0.23
CA ASP A 466 4.11 -21.26 0.01
C ASP A 466 4.90 -20.11 -0.63
N SER A 467 6.24 -20.17 -0.50
CA SER A 467 7.17 -19.12 -0.98
C SER A 467 7.04 -18.76 -2.45
N ALA A 468 6.51 -19.65 -3.31
CA ALA A 468 6.28 -19.35 -4.71
C ALA A 468 5.23 -18.23 -4.93
N HIS A 469 4.47 -17.91 -3.89
CA HIS A 469 3.39 -16.92 -3.90
C HIS A 469 3.76 -15.61 -3.16
N ARG A 470 5.04 -15.41 -2.82
CA ARG A 470 5.50 -14.15 -2.20
C ARG A 470 5.14 -12.96 -3.09
N MET A 471 4.83 -11.83 -2.44
CA MET A 471 4.61 -10.57 -3.13
C MET A 471 5.92 -9.89 -3.47
N ASN A 472 6.85 -9.84 -2.52
CA ASN A 472 8.15 -9.21 -2.67
C ASN A 472 9.25 -10.04 -2.01
N LEU A 473 10.44 -10.01 -2.60
CA LEU A 473 11.70 -10.45 -2.01
C LEU A 473 12.63 -9.24 -1.96
N PRO A 474 12.79 -8.59 -0.80
CA PRO A 474 13.63 -7.42 -0.65
C PRO A 474 15.05 -7.66 -1.16
N GLY A 475 15.66 -6.63 -1.78
CA GLY A 475 17.00 -6.72 -2.35
C GLY A 475 17.05 -7.39 -3.74
N THR A 476 15.91 -7.71 -4.36
CA THR A 476 15.83 -8.23 -5.72
C THR A 476 14.97 -7.33 -6.61
N ASP A 477 15.28 -7.30 -7.92
CA ASP A 477 14.61 -6.45 -8.91
C ASP A 477 13.68 -7.22 -9.86
N ARG A 478 13.54 -8.55 -9.69
CA ARG A 478 12.78 -9.41 -10.60
C ARG A 478 11.86 -10.37 -9.85
N GLY A 479 10.72 -10.67 -10.47
CA GLY A 479 9.75 -11.65 -9.96
C GLY A 479 8.83 -11.11 -8.87
N ASN A 480 9.02 -9.89 -8.41
CA ASN A 480 8.22 -9.23 -7.39
C ASN A 480 6.93 -8.63 -7.97
N TRP A 481 5.99 -8.30 -7.08
CA TRP A 481 4.77 -7.53 -7.34
C TRP A 481 3.82 -8.15 -8.37
N SER A 482 4.01 -9.41 -8.74
CA SER A 482 3.27 -10.08 -9.81
C SER A 482 2.22 -11.07 -9.32
N TRP A 483 2.22 -11.45 -8.04
CA TRP A 483 1.31 -12.46 -7.52
C TRP A 483 -0.16 -12.04 -7.60
N ARG A 484 -1.00 -12.98 -8.03
CA ARG A 484 -2.46 -12.87 -8.07
C ARG A 484 -3.10 -14.14 -7.54
N PHE A 485 -4.33 -14.02 -7.04
CA PHE A 485 -5.12 -15.20 -6.68
C PHE A 485 -6.35 -15.37 -7.58
N GLY A 486 -6.95 -16.55 -7.53
CA GLY A 486 -8.24 -16.82 -8.13
C GLY A 486 -9.25 -17.32 -7.10
N TRP A 487 -10.54 -17.00 -7.25
CA TRP A 487 -11.57 -17.42 -6.29
C TRP A 487 -11.67 -18.94 -6.11
N ALA A 488 -11.27 -19.72 -7.12
CA ALA A 488 -11.21 -21.19 -7.01
C ALA A 488 -10.17 -21.69 -5.96
N GLN A 489 -9.21 -20.84 -5.59
CA GLN A 489 -8.22 -21.14 -4.54
C GLN A 489 -8.74 -20.83 -3.13
N VAL A 490 -9.88 -20.14 -3.00
CA VAL A 490 -10.45 -19.74 -1.71
C VAL A 490 -11.34 -20.87 -1.18
N PRO A 491 -10.95 -21.57 -0.10
CA PRO A 491 -11.77 -22.61 0.49
C PRO A 491 -13.13 -22.06 0.95
N ALA A 492 -14.20 -22.81 0.76
CA ALA A 492 -15.56 -22.37 1.11
C ALA A 492 -15.73 -22.09 2.61
N ASP A 493 -14.95 -22.74 3.48
CA ASP A 493 -14.97 -22.58 4.93
C ASP A 493 -14.01 -21.50 5.45
N LEU A 494 -13.20 -20.88 4.59
CA LEU A 494 -12.23 -19.85 4.99
C LEU A 494 -12.91 -18.60 5.57
N ALA A 495 -13.87 -18.02 4.87
CA ALA A 495 -14.60 -16.85 5.35
C ALA A 495 -15.34 -17.12 6.67
N PRO A 496 -16.12 -18.20 6.83
CA PRO A 496 -16.68 -18.58 8.13
C PRO A 496 -15.65 -18.79 9.24
N THR A 497 -14.46 -19.32 8.92
CA THR A 497 -13.40 -19.56 9.90
C THR A 497 -12.79 -18.24 10.39
N LEU A 498 -12.51 -17.30 9.48
CA LEU A 498 -12.04 -15.95 9.81
C LEU A 498 -13.09 -15.18 10.62
N ALA A 499 -14.37 -15.26 10.22
CA ALA A 499 -15.47 -14.60 10.94
C ALA A 499 -15.59 -15.09 12.39
N ARG A 500 -15.52 -16.42 12.61
CA ARG A 500 -15.50 -16.98 13.97
C ARG A 500 -14.29 -16.50 14.78
N THR A 501 -13.11 -16.43 14.16
CA THR A 501 -11.89 -15.93 14.80
C THR A 501 -12.04 -14.45 15.17
N ALA A 502 -12.53 -13.61 14.26
CA ALA A 502 -12.76 -12.19 14.50
C ALA A 502 -13.80 -11.97 15.63
N ALA A 503 -14.92 -12.69 15.60
CA ALA A 503 -15.95 -12.62 16.64
C ALA A 503 -15.42 -13.06 18.02
N ALA A 504 -14.73 -14.20 18.08
CA ALA A 504 -14.17 -14.74 19.33
C ALA A 504 -13.10 -13.85 19.97
N THR A 505 -12.47 -12.95 19.16
CA THR A 505 -11.42 -12.04 19.63
C THR A 505 -11.87 -10.57 19.69
N GLY A 506 -13.18 -10.30 19.50
CA GLY A 506 -13.77 -8.96 19.56
C GLY A 506 -13.28 -8.04 18.44
N ARG A 507 -13.03 -8.58 17.24
CA ARG A 507 -12.52 -7.84 16.06
C ARG A 507 -13.53 -7.70 14.92
N ALA A 508 -14.65 -8.44 14.97
CA ALA A 508 -15.74 -8.25 14.03
C ALA A 508 -16.46 -6.92 14.31
N ALA A 509 -16.99 -6.29 13.26
CA ALA A 509 -17.93 -5.19 13.45
C ALA A 509 -19.05 -5.68 14.39
N PHE A 510 -19.40 -4.85 15.36
CA PHE A 510 -20.51 -5.14 16.27
C PHE A 510 -21.80 -5.11 15.42
N GLN A 511 -22.17 -6.26 14.87
CA GLN A 511 -23.53 -6.49 14.46
C GLN A 511 -24.31 -6.61 15.76
N GLY A 512 -24.99 -5.54 16.15
CA GLY A 512 -25.88 -5.57 17.29
C GLY A 512 -26.76 -6.81 17.14
N LEU A 513 -26.86 -7.60 18.20
CA LEU A 513 -27.76 -8.71 18.29
C LEU A 513 -29.20 -8.22 18.04
N SER A 514 -29.54 -8.00 16.78
CA SER A 514 -30.90 -7.82 16.32
C SER A 514 -31.51 -9.20 16.18
N GLY A 515 -31.96 -9.76 17.32
CA GLY A 515 -32.55 -11.08 17.29
C GLY A 515 -33.09 -11.62 18.63
N GLU A 516 -33.09 -10.82 19.68
CA GLU A 516 -33.95 -11.12 20.83
C GLU A 516 -34.98 -9.99 21.01
N ALA A 517 -36.19 -10.26 20.51
CA ALA A 517 -37.37 -9.49 20.86
C ALA A 517 -37.48 -9.40 22.40
N ARG A 518 -37.19 -8.24 22.97
CA ARG A 518 -37.59 -7.93 24.33
C ARG A 518 -39.11 -8.02 24.35
N SER A 519 -39.65 -9.08 24.95
CA SER A 519 -41.04 -9.12 25.35
C SER A 519 -41.35 -7.87 26.16
N PRO A 520 -42.42 -7.14 25.87
CA PRO A 520 -42.79 -5.99 26.69
C PRO A 520 -43.11 -6.45 28.09
N ALA A 521 -42.40 -5.87 29.08
CA ALA A 521 -42.75 -6.05 30.48
C ALA A 521 -44.21 -5.60 30.66
N GLY A 522 -45.04 -6.51 31.19
CA GLY A 522 -46.44 -6.22 31.56
C GLY A 522 -46.50 -5.10 32.58
N PRO A 523 -47.62 -4.37 32.66
CA PRO A 523 -47.78 -3.25 33.59
C PRO A 523 -47.75 -3.74 35.07
N PRO A 524 -47.21 -2.94 36.01
CA PRO A 524 -47.20 -3.30 37.41
C PRO A 524 -48.64 -3.34 37.93
N GLY A 525 -49.00 -4.50 38.49
CA GLY A 525 -50.29 -4.72 39.15
C GLY A 525 -50.48 -3.74 40.30
N ALA A 526 -51.64 -3.09 40.32
CA ALA A 526 -52.15 -2.37 41.48
C ALA A 526 -52.35 -3.38 42.63
N ALA A 527 -51.68 -3.14 43.73
CA ALA A 527 -52.00 -3.79 45.01
C ALA A 527 -52.74 -2.76 45.87
N ALA A 528 -53.86 -3.25 46.40
CA ALA A 528 -54.75 -2.59 47.34
C ALA A 528 -54.09 -2.22 48.65
#